data_6642d46e14619da761fc210a7997f794
#
_entry.id   6642d46e14619da761fc210a7997f794
#
_cell.length_a   1.000
_cell.length_b   1.000
_cell.length_c   1.000
_cell.angle_alpha   90.00
_cell.angle_beta   90.00
_cell.angle_gamma   90.00
#
_symmetry.space_group_name_H-M   'P 1'
#
loop_
_entity.id
_entity.type
_entity.pdbx_description
1 polymer ?
#
loop_
_entity_poly.entity_id
_entity_poly.type
_entity_poly.pdbx_seq_one_letter_code
_entity_poly.pdbx_strand_id
1 'polypeptide(L)'
;MSGKTSSSVVLRVAEARARDVGRGIARVDPSAMSQLGINTGDVIEIVGKKKTVAICWPGYPEDYGKGIIRIDGYVRRNAGVSIDDKVTIKLATVKKAERVVLAPTEPLRIIGAEDYIRHLLDGRAITRGDYVSIGIMGRTVDFIVTSINPPADAVIVTPETQVVISEKVEKAPKAIPRVTYEDIGGLKDAIQKIREMVELPLRHPELFQRLGIEPPKGVLLYGPPGCGKTLLAKAVANETNAQFYAISGPEIMSKFYGESEERLRQIFKEAEENAPSIIFIDEIDAIAPKREEVTGEVEKRVVAQLLTLMDGLESRGRVVVIAATNRPNAIDPALRRPGRFDREIEIGVPDKQGRLEILQIHTRNMPLAEDVDLNKLAEMTHGFTGADLAALCKEAAMRALRRVLPEINLEAESIPAEVLNKLIVTMQDFLDALKDIEPSALREVYVEVPNVRWSDIGGLEEAKQALKEAVEWPLKYPEIFEKANIKPPKGILLYGPPGTGKTLLAKAVANESEANFISVKGPEIFSKWVGESERAIREIFRKARQAAPCVIF
;
A
#
# COMPACT_ATOMS: atom_id res chain seq x y z
N MET A 1 6.03 36.46 39.04
CA MET A 1 6.44 36.16 37.65
C MET A 1 7.20 34.85 37.67
N SER A 2 6.52 33.75 37.54
CA SER A 2 7.13 32.42 37.50
C SER A 2 7.26 32.03 36.01
N GLY A 3 8.49 31.99 35.54
CA GLY A 3 8.79 31.53 34.17
C GLY A 3 8.35 30.08 34.02
N LYS A 4 7.31 29.86 33.21
CA LYS A 4 7.00 28.51 32.70
C LYS A 4 8.15 28.11 31.82
N THR A 5 9.10 27.32 32.37
CA THR A 5 10.00 26.50 31.56
C THR A 5 9.09 25.61 30.70
N SER A 6 9.07 25.86 29.38
CA SER A 6 8.36 25.01 28.45
C SER A 6 9.03 23.65 28.49
N SER A 7 8.47 22.72 29.25
CA SER A 7 8.93 21.33 29.24
C SER A 7 8.77 20.77 27.83
N SER A 8 9.81 20.20 27.28
CA SER A 8 9.81 19.54 26.00
C SER A 8 10.25 18.10 26.18
N VAL A 9 9.67 17.17 25.41
CA VAL A 9 10.02 15.75 25.43
C VAL A 9 10.42 15.33 24.03
N VAL A 10 11.44 14.49 23.93
CA VAL A 10 11.90 13.93 22.67
C VAL A 10 11.29 12.53 22.51
N LEU A 11 10.61 12.32 21.41
CA LEU A 11 9.97 11.05 21.07
C LEU A 11 10.45 10.57 19.70
N ARG A 12 10.37 9.26 19.48
CA ARG A 12 10.66 8.63 18.20
C ARG A 12 9.39 8.54 17.37
N VAL A 13 9.47 8.94 16.12
CA VAL A 13 8.34 8.92 15.18
C VAL A 13 7.99 7.48 14.78
N ALA A 14 6.72 7.13 14.89
CA ALA A 14 6.17 5.89 14.40
C ALA A 14 4.99 6.16 13.45
N GLU A 15 4.65 5.18 12.64
CA GLU A 15 3.58 5.21 11.65
C GLU A 15 2.20 5.34 12.33
N ALA A 16 1.32 6.17 11.76
CA ALA A 16 -0.07 6.29 12.20
C ALA A 16 -0.88 5.07 11.75
N ARG A 17 -1.92 4.73 12.49
CA ARG A 17 -2.89 3.74 12.03
C ARG A 17 -3.86 4.36 11.01
N ALA A 18 -4.37 3.55 10.08
CA ALA A 18 -5.24 3.99 9.00
C ALA A 18 -6.38 4.92 9.44
N ARG A 19 -6.97 4.69 10.60
CA ARG A 19 -8.07 5.50 11.15
C ARG A 19 -7.68 6.93 11.57
N ASP A 20 -6.40 7.19 11.84
CA ASP A 20 -5.91 8.48 12.33
C ASP A 20 -5.33 9.34 11.17
N VAL A 21 -5.14 8.75 10.00
CA VAL A 21 -4.52 9.41 8.82
C VAL A 21 -5.42 10.51 8.27
N GLY A 22 -4.81 11.67 7.94
CA GLY A 22 -5.50 12.82 7.35
C GLY A 22 -6.26 13.69 8.36
N ARG A 23 -6.29 13.31 9.65
CA ARG A 23 -7.04 14.04 10.69
C ARG A 23 -6.20 15.05 11.47
N GLY A 24 -4.88 15.14 11.22
CA GLY A 24 -3.97 16.00 11.99
C GLY A 24 -3.83 15.58 13.45
N ILE A 25 -3.91 14.26 13.72
CA ILE A 25 -3.82 13.66 15.06
C ILE A 25 -2.40 13.14 15.30
N ALA A 26 -1.88 13.37 16.50
CA ALA A 26 -0.66 12.76 17.01
C ALA A 26 -0.99 11.87 18.22
N ARG A 27 -0.66 10.59 18.14
CA ARG A 27 -0.79 9.66 19.25
C ARG A 27 0.50 9.66 20.06
N VAL A 28 0.40 10.11 21.30
CA VAL A 28 1.57 10.33 22.18
C VAL A 28 1.49 9.36 23.36
N ASP A 29 2.66 8.85 23.76
CA ASP A 29 2.79 8.01 24.96
C ASP A 29 2.23 8.75 26.18
N PRO A 30 1.29 8.15 26.95
CA PRO A 30 0.66 8.76 28.11
C PRO A 30 1.68 9.25 29.16
N SER A 31 2.84 8.59 29.28
CA SER A 31 3.91 9.03 30.16
C SER A 31 4.49 10.38 29.74
N ALA A 32 4.68 10.60 28.44
CA ALA A 32 5.12 11.87 27.88
C ALA A 32 4.04 12.96 27.99
N MET A 33 2.76 12.60 27.81
CA MET A 33 1.65 13.53 28.03
C MET A 33 1.61 14.02 29.46
N SER A 34 1.73 13.12 30.44
CA SER A 34 1.77 13.48 31.86
C SER A 34 2.97 14.35 32.21
N GLN A 35 4.15 14.07 31.65
CA GLN A 35 5.37 14.86 31.86
C GLN A 35 5.23 16.30 31.33
N LEU A 36 4.52 16.48 30.22
CA LEU A 36 4.27 17.78 29.60
C LEU A 36 3.02 18.49 30.14
N GLY A 37 2.19 17.83 30.94
CA GLY A 37 0.90 18.33 31.41
C GLY A 37 -0.11 18.52 30.29
N ILE A 38 -0.08 17.66 29.25
CA ILE A 38 -0.93 17.71 28.06
C ILE A 38 -2.10 16.76 28.25
N ASN A 39 -3.30 17.22 27.93
CA ASN A 39 -4.54 16.42 27.93
C ASN A 39 -4.93 15.97 26.51
N THR A 40 -5.82 15.00 26.45
CA THR A 40 -6.42 14.58 25.17
C THR A 40 -7.18 15.75 24.55
N GLY A 41 -6.90 16.05 23.27
CA GLY A 41 -7.50 17.16 22.54
C GLY A 41 -6.67 18.45 22.54
N ASP A 42 -5.64 18.54 23.38
CA ASP A 42 -4.72 19.67 23.34
C ASP A 42 -3.89 19.66 22.06
N VAL A 43 -3.48 20.83 21.59
CA VAL A 43 -2.61 20.93 20.42
C VAL A 43 -1.16 20.94 20.84
N ILE A 44 -0.35 20.12 20.21
CA ILE A 44 1.08 20.02 20.41
C ILE A 44 1.85 20.56 19.21
N GLU A 45 2.93 21.27 19.47
CA GLU A 45 3.93 21.62 18.48
C GLU A 45 4.95 20.47 18.34
N ILE A 46 5.14 20.04 17.12
CA ILE A 46 6.09 18.99 16.74
C ILE A 46 7.24 19.66 16.01
N VAL A 47 8.43 19.58 16.60
CA VAL A 47 9.65 20.19 16.06
C VAL A 47 10.56 19.09 15.54
N GLY A 48 10.66 19.00 14.23
CA GLY A 48 11.63 18.20 13.50
C GLY A 48 12.64 19.12 12.78
N LYS A 49 12.87 18.89 11.48
CA LYS A 49 13.58 19.84 10.61
C LYS A 49 12.75 21.10 10.35
N LYS A 50 11.43 20.96 10.41
CA LYS A 50 10.45 22.04 10.36
C LYS A 50 9.54 21.92 11.57
N LYS A 51 8.69 22.93 11.77
CA LYS A 51 7.70 22.96 12.84
C LYS A 51 6.32 22.76 12.25
N THR A 52 5.51 21.95 12.90
CA THR A 52 4.09 21.77 12.59
C THR A 52 3.32 21.50 13.88
N VAL A 53 2.01 21.40 13.79
CA VAL A 53 1.12 21.15 14.93
C VAL A 53 0.21 19.96 14.66
N ALA A 54 -0.20 19.32 15.75
CA ALA A 54 -1.19 18.24 15.67
C ALA A 54 -2.00 18.19 16.97
N ILE A 55 -3.19 17.58 16.92
CA ILE A 55 -4.04 17.35 18.08
C ILE A 55 -3.53 16.12 18.82
N CYS A 56 -3.25 16.26 20.11
CA CYS A 56 -2.73 15.20 20.95
C CYS A 56 -3.84 14.22 21.36
N TRP A 57 -3.57 12.93 21.11
CA TRP A 57 -4.38 11.82 21.60
C TRP A 57 -3.49 10.79 22.30
N PRO A 58 -4.01 10.03 23.29
CA PRO A 58 -3.21 8.99 23.95
C PRO A 58 -2.81 7.89 22.95
N GLY A 59 -1.62 7.40 23.11
CA GLY A 59 -1.09 6.26 22.36
C GLY A 59 -1.93 5.00 22.57
N TYR A 60 -1.68 3.99 21.76
CA TYR A 60 -2.31 2.69 21.94
C TYR A 60 -1.68 1.94 23.11
N PRO A 61 -2.40 1.02 23.79
CA PRO A 61 -1.87 0.29 24.93
C PRO A 61 -0.52 -0.39 24.67
N GLU A 62 -0.31 -0.88 23.46
CA GLU A 62 0.92 -1.51 23.02
C GLU A 62 2.12 -0.56 22.88
N ASP A 63 1.88 0.75 22.85
CA ASP A 63 2.90 1.79 22.68
C ASP A 63 3.36 2.41 24.00
N TYR A 64 2.71 2.06 25.10
CA TYR A 64 3.00 2.63 26.41
C TYR A 64 4.43 2.33 26.86
N GLY A 65 5.14 3.36 27.30
CA GLY A 65 6.52 3.26 27.78
C GLY A 65 7.58 3.13 26.69
N LYS A 66 7.20 3.14 25.40
CA LYS A 66 8.16 3.01 24.29
C LYS A 66 8.77 4.33 23.82
N GLY A 67 8.31 5.47 24.34
CA GLY A 67 8.81 6.80 23.98
C GLY A 67 8.57 7.13 22.49
N ILE A 68 7.42 6.75 21.95
CA ILE A 68 7.08 6.96 20.55
C ILE A 68 5.91 7.94 20.38
N ILE A 69 5.88 8.58 19.22
CA ILE A 69 4.78 9.39 18.73
C ILE A 69 4.33 8.85 17.38
N ARG A 70 3.04 8.54 17.22
CA ARG A 70 2.49 8.13 15.93
C ARG A 70 1.88 9.33 15.23
N ILE A 71 2.42 9.64 14.07
CA ILE A 71 1.97 10.73 13.20
C ILE A 71 1.90 10.23 11.75
N ASP A 72 0.93 10.73 11.01
CA ASP A 72 0.72 10.35 9.62
C ASP A 72 1.75 10.98 8.67
N GLY A 73 1.77 10.52 7.42
CA GLY A 73 2.70 11.00 6.40
C GLY A 73 2.59 12.50 6.13
N TYR A 74 1.41 13.10 6.29
CA TYR A 74 1.19 14.53 6.12
C TYR A 74 1.86 15.34 7.23
N VAL A 75 1.66 14.94 8.49
CA VAL A 75 2.30 15.58 9.65
C VAL A 75 3.80 15.36 9.61
N ARG A 76 4.28 14.17 9.22
CA ARG A 76 5.72 13.91 9.02
C ARG A 76 6.32 14.82 7.96
N ARG A 77 5.65 14.98 6.82
CA ARG A 77 6.08 15.89 5.74
C ARG A 77 6.16 17.34 6.23
N ASN A 78 5.18 17.79 6.98
CA ASN A 78 5.13 19.14 7.54
C ASN A 78 6.25 19.37 8.56
N ALA A 79 6.54 18.37 9.42
CA ALA A 79 7.65 18.40 10.36
C ALA A 79 9.03 18.18 9.70
N GLY A 80 9.06 17.72 8.45
CA GLY A 80 10.30 17.37 7.74
C GLY A 80 11.02 16.17 8.36
N VAL A 81 10.27 15.17 8.84
CA VAL A 81 10.78 13.96 9.48
C VAL A 81 10.21 12.72 8.85
N SER A 82 10.85 11.59 9.11
CA SER A 82 10.38 10.27 8.66
C SER A 82 10.21 9.34 9.85
N ILE A 83 9.77 8.12 9.59
CA ILE A 83 9.63 7.09 10.61
C ILE A 83 10.99 6.81 11.24
N ASP A 84 11.01 6.56 12.55
CA ASP A 84 12.17 6.37 13.43
C ASP A 84 13.00 7.62 13.71
N ASP A 85 12.75 8.77 13.09
CA ASP A 85 13.38 10.03 13.46
C ASP A 85 12.93 10.49 14.86
N LYS A 86 13.77 11.30 15.50
CA LYS A 86 13.45 11.92 16.78
C LYS A 86 12.82 13.29 16.56
N VAL A 87 11.73 13.56 17.25
CA VAL A 87 11.06 14.86 17.27
C VAL A 87 10.92 15.36 18.69
N THR A 88 10.97 16.67 18.83
CA THR A 88 10.72 17.33 20.10
C THR A 88 9.28 17.81 20.14
N ILE A 89 8.52 17.45 21.16
CA ILE A 89 7.15 17.90 21.36
C ILE A 89 7.05 18.84 22.53
N LYS A 90 6.16 19.81 22.42
CA LYS A 90 5.77 20.74 23.49
C LYS A 90 4.32 21.19 23.33
N LEU A 91 3.71 21.69 24.39
CA LEU A 91 2.37 22.26 24.32
C LEU A 91 2.39 23.50 23.39
N ALA A 92 1.46 23.56 22.42
CA ALA A 92 1.31 24.70 21.52
C ALA A 92 0.35 25.74 22.09
N THR A 93 0.65 27.02 21.85
CA THR A 93 -0.30 28.10 22.10
C THR A 93 -1.11 28.35 20.84
N VAL A 94 -2.40 28.09 20.89
CA VAL A 94 -3.26 28.09 19.71
C VAL A 94 -4.35 29.16 19.85
N LYS A 95 -4.68 29.82 18.73
CA LYS A 95 -5.80 30.77 18.65
C LYS A 95 -6.86 30.21 17.69
N LYS A 96 -8.11 30.65 17.82
CA LYS A 96 -9.15 30.37 16.82
C LYS A 96 -8.83 31.11 15.54
N ALA A 97 -8.94 30.43 14.39
CA ALA A 97 -8.73 31.03 13.09
C ALA A 97 -9.95 31.90 12.71
N GLU A 98 -9.72 33.15 12.36
CA GLU A 98 -10.72 34.02 11.74
C GLU A 98 -10.72 33.83 10.23
N ARG A 99 -9.51 33.77 9.64
CA ARG A 99 -9.32 33.61 8.19
C ARG A 99 -8.11 32.74 7.90
N VAL A 100 -8.27 31.81 6.96
CA VAL A 100 -7.21 30.94 6.45
C VAL A 100 -7.17 31.03 4.92
N VAL A 101 -5.97 31.24 4.36
CA VAL A 101 -5.78 31.28 2.91
C VAL A 101 -5.03 30.02 2.50
N LEU A 102 -5.64 29.25 1.60
CA LEU A 102 -5.12 28.00 1.05
C LEU A 102 -4.74 28.22 -0.42
N ALA A 103 -3.53 27.85 -0.79
CA ALA A 103 -3.11 27.84 -2.19
C ALA A 103 -3.06 26.41 -2.72
N PRO A 104 -3.72 26.08 -3.84
CA PRO A 104 -3.64 24.76 -4.44
C PRO A 104 -2.24 24.52 -5.01
N THR A 105 -1.77 23.27 -4.94
CA THR A 105 -0.49 22.86 -5.53
C THR A 105 -0.59 22.52 -7.02
N GLU A 106 -1.81 22.40 -7.54
CA GLU A 106 -2.13 22.14 -8.94
C GLU A 106 -3.16 23.15 -9.44
N PRO A 107 -3.17 23.45 -10.76
CA PRO A 107 -4.19 24.32 -11.33
C PRO A 107 -5.58 23.72 -11.14
N LEU A 108 -6.39 24.33 -10.31
CA LEU A 108 -7.75 23.92 -10.01
C LEU A 108 -8.70 25.10 -10.21
N ARG A 109 -9.76 24.86 -10.95
CA ARG A 109 -10.92 25.76 -10.99
C ARG A 109 -12.01 25.14 -10.12
N ILE A 110 -12.05 25.54 -8.88
CA ILE A 110 -13.11 25.15 -7.95
C ILE A 110 -13.85 26.42 -7.56
N ILE A 111 -15.12 26.50 -7.89
CA ILE A 111 -15.99 27.61 -7.52
C ILE A 111 -16.97 27.07 -6.46
N GLY A 112 -17.03 27.72 -5.30
CA GLY A 112 -18.00 27.42 -4.25
C GLY A 112 -17.63 26.23 -3.34
N ALA A 113 -16.35 25.80 -3.30
CA ALA A 113 -15.93 24.71 -2.42
C ALA A 113 -15.41 25.19 -1.05
N GLU A 114 -15.38 26.48 -0.79
CA GLU A 114 -14.83 27.06 0.45
C GLU A 114 -15.55 26.54 1.68
N ASP A 115 -16.88 26.46 1.65
CA ASP A 115 -17.69 25.94 2.75
C ASP A 115 -17.47 24.45 2.98
N TYR A 116 -17.34 23.67 1.91
CA TYR A 116 -17.04 22.24 1.98
C TYR A 116 -15.65 22.01 2.58
N ILE A 117 -14.65 22.76 2.13
CA ILE A 117 -13.28 22.70 2.66
C ILE A 117 -13.24 23.13 4.12
N ARG A 118 -13.96 24.18 4.50
CA ARG A 118 -14.10 24.59 5.89
C ARG A 118 -14.64 23.47 6.76
N HIS A 119 -15.69 22.79 6.32
CA HIS A 119 -16.28 21.67 7.07
C HIS A 119 -15.30 20.50 7.25
N LEU A 120 -14.49 20.20 6.24
CA LEU A 120 -13.46 19.14 6.32
C LEU A 120 -12.27 19.53 7.22
N LEU A 121 -12.04 20.83 7.40
CA LEU A 121 -10.96 21.35 8.25
C LEU A 121 -11.42 21.69 9.66
N ASP A 122 -12.72 21.59 9.95
CA ASP A 122 -13.28 21.95 11.26
C ASP A 122 -12.58 21.15 12.39
N GLY A 123 -12.20 21.87 13.44
CA GLY A 123 -11.45 21.31 14.57
C GLY A 123 -9.97 21.02 14.29
N ARG A 124 -9.46 21.21 13.08
CA ARG A 124 -8.07 20.93 12.74
C ARG A 124 -7.14 22.07 13.13
N ALA A 125 -6.02 21.72 13.76
CA ALA A 125 -4.94 22.66 14.03
C ALA A 125 -4.00 22.75 12.81
N ILE A 126 -3.64 23.97 12.40
CA ILE A 126 -2.78 24.24 11.24
C ILE A 126 -1.80 25.38 11.54
N THR A 127 -0.67 25.37 10.86
CA THR A 127 0.31 26.46 10.88
C THR A 127 0.64 26.93 9.46
N ARG A 128 1.21 28.11 9.34
CA ARG A 128 1.61 28.65 8.04
C ARG A 128 2.71 27.77 7.41
N GLY A 129 2.53 27.42 6.13
CA GLY A 129 3.44 26.54 5.38
C GLY A 129 3.09 25.07 5.45
N ASP A 130 2.09 24.68 6.25
CA ASP A 130 1.62 23.29 6.29
C ASP A 130 0.97 22.88 4.97
N TYR A 131 1.21 21.63 4.59
CA TYR A 131 0.45 20.95 3.54
C TYR A 131 -0.78 20.32 4.14
N VAL A 132 -1.92 20.57 3.52
CA VAL A 132 -3.21 20.01 3.91
C VAL A 132 -3.81 19.31 2.71
N SER A 133 -4.03 18.01 2.82
CA SER A 133 -4.67 17.21 1.77
C SER A 133 -6.16 17.09 2.03
N ILE A 134 -6.96 17.38 1.02
CA ILE A 134 -8.41 17.40 1.07
C ILE A 134 -8.96 16.56 -0.06
N GLY A 135 -9.86 15.62 0.25
CA GLY A 135 -10.58 14.83 -0.74
C GLY A 135 -11.70 15.66 -1.37
N ILE A 136 -11.57 15.98 -2.66
CA ILE A 136 -12.58 16.71 -3.43
C ILE A 136 -13.00 15.85 -4.62
N MET A 137 -14.28 15.48 -4.70
CA MET A 137 -14.86 14.71 -5.81
C MET A 137 -14.05 13.44 -6.17
N GLY A 138 -13.63 12.68 -5.15
CA GLY A 138 -12.87 11.43 -5.35
C GLY A 138 -11.39 11.63 -5.72
N ARG A 139 -10.89 12.86 -5.72
CA ARG A 139 -9.47 13.20 -5.87
C ARG A 139 -8.95 13.86 -4.60
N THR A 140 -7.76 13.50 -4.19
CA THR A 140 -7.07 14.21 -3.11
C THR A 140 -6.30 15.38 -3.69
N VAL A 141 -6.59 16.58 -3.21
CA VAL A 141 -5.93 17.82 -3.61
C VAL A 141 -5.12 18.34 -2.45
N ASP A 142 -3.87 18.68 -2.70
CA ASP A 142 -3.01 19.28 -1.69
C ASP A 142 -3.09 20.80 -1.76
N PHE A 143 -3.25 21.42 -0.60
CA PHE A 143 -3.20 22.84 -0.39
C PHE A 143 -2.03 23.19 0.52
N ILE A 144 -1.47 24.38 0.32
CA ILE A 144 -0.48 24.97 1.22
C ILE A 144 -1.16 26.10 1.98
N VAL A 145 -1.00 26.12 3.29
CA VAL A 145 -1.46 27.23 4.14
C VAL A 145 -0.54 28.43 3.95
N THR A 146 -0.97 29.41 3.17
CA THR A 146 -0.16 30.59 2.84
C THR A 146 -0.27 31.69 3.88
N SER A 147 -1.47 31.87 4.46
CA SER A 147 -1.73 32.90 5.45
C SER A 147 -2.75 32.43 6.46
N ILE A 148 -2.57 32.85 7.71
CA ILE A 148 -3.49 32.61 8.84
C ILE A 148 -3.77 33.95 9.55
N ASN A 149 -5.01 34.17 9.97
CA ASN A 149 -5.41 35.32 10.77
C ASN A 149 -6.24 34.81 11.97
N PRO A 150 -5.93 35.22 13.20
CA PRO A 150 -4.86 36.13 13.62
C PRO A 150 -3.46 35.55 13.45
N PRO A 151 -2.43 36.38 13.30
CA PRO A 151 -1.04 35.90 13.22
C PRO A 151 -0.70 35.20 14.56
N ALA A 152 -0.39 33.92 14.47
CA ALA A 152 -0.04 33.05 15.58
C ALA A 152 0.88 31.93 15.07
N ASP A 153 1.55 31.21 15.99
CA ASP A 153 2.33 30.04 15.63
C ASP A 153 1.44 28.92 15.08
N ALA A 154 0.24 28.79 15.63
CA ALA A 154 -0.78 27.85 15.16
C ALA A 154 -2.19 28.38 15.38
N VAL A 155 -3.15 27.93 14.55
CA VAL A 155 -4.56 28.24 14.68
C VAL A 155 -5.42 26.98 14.56
N ILE A 156 -6.58 26.98 15.22
CA ILE A 156 -7.63 25.96 15.04
C ILE A 156 -8.70 26.50 14.10
N VAL A 157 -9.03 25.74 13.09
CA VAL A 157 -10.15 26.04 12.20
C VAL A 157 -11.46 25.74 12.94
N THR A 158 -12.42 26.66 12.83
CA THR A 158 -13.74 26.56 13.46
C THR A 158 -14.83 26.76 12.41
N PRO A 159 -16.09 26.43 12.68
CA PRO A 159 -17.18 26.70 11.75
C PRO A 159 -17.33 28.19 11.35
N GLU A 160 -16.79 29.10 12.14
CA GLU A 160 -16.82 30.56 11.91
C GLU A 160 -15.63 31.04 11.06
N THR A 161 -14.64 30.17 10.82
CA THR A 161 -13.42 30.51 10.08
C THR A 161 -13.73 30.76 8.60
N GLN A 162 -13.28 31.89 8.06
CA GLN A 162 -13.34 32.17 6.64
C GLN A 162 -12.19 31.44 5.92
N VAL A 163 -12.52 30.43 5.12
CA VAL A 163 -11.54 29.77 4.24
C VAL A 163 -11.56 30.46 2.87
N VAL A 164 -10.38 30.81 2.38
CA VAL A 164 -10.21 31.45 1.07
C VAL A 164 -9.23 30.63 0.25
N ILE A 165 -9.61 30.30 -0.98
CA ILE A 165 -8.75 29.59 -1.92
C ILE A 165 -8.05 30.61 -2.79
N SER A 166 -6.72 30.58 -2.84
CA SER A 166 -5.91 31.45 -3.70
C SER A 166 -5.98 30.98 -5.15
N GLU A 167 -6.15 31.89 -6.10
CA GLU A 167 -6.03 31.59 -7.53
C GLU A 167 -4.58 31.30 -7.96
N LYS A 168 -3.60 31.74 -7.15
CA LYS A 168 -2.18 31.48 -7.43
C LYS A 168 -1.83 30.06 -7.02
N VAL A 169 -1.39 29.29 -8.00
CA VAL A 169 -0.83 27.97 -7.78
C VAL A 169 0.57 28.13 -7.16
N GLU A 170 0.77 27.72 -5.95
CA GLU A 170 2.11 27.55 -5.43
C GLU A 170 2.67 26.21 -5.91
N LYS A 171 3.69 26.28 -6.77
CA LYS A 171 4.37 25.08 -7.25
C LYS A 171 4.97 24.35 -6.06
N ALA A 172 4.40 23.17 -5.75
CA ALA A 172 5.10 22.23 -4.88
C ALA A 172 6.48 21.92 -5.50
N PRO A 173 7.52 21.72 -4.69
CA PRO A 173 8.76 21.17 -5.20
C PRO A 173 8.43 19.90 -6.00
N LYS A 174 9.06 19.77 -7.19
CA LYS A 174 8.83 18.73 -8.23
C LYS A 174 8.25 17.42 -7.73
N ALA A 175 7.30 16.88 -8.47
CA ALA A 175 6.46 15.71 -8.27
C ALA A 175 7.03 14.58 -7.38
N ILE A 176 6.93 14.72 -6.06
CA ILE A 176 7.05 13.61 -5.13
C ILE A 176 5.69 12.91 -5.10
N PRO A 177 5.62 11.58 -5.27
CA PRO A 177 4.38 10.85 -5.18
C PRO A 177 3.64 11.09 -3.85
N ARG A 178 2.32 11.20 -3.87
CA ARG A 178 1.50 11.52 -2.69
C ARG A 178 1.16 10.30 -1.83
N VAL A 179 1.69 9.13 -2.17
CA VAL A 179 1.42 7.86 -1.49
C VAL A 179 2.36 7.72 -0.30
N THR A 180 1.81 7.37 0.85
CA THR A 180 2.55 7.08 2.09
C THR A 180 2.48 5.58 2.41
N TYR A 181 3.26 5.10 3.37
CA TYR A 181 3.17 3.70 3.81
C TYR A 181 1.79 3.38 4.42
N GLU A 182 1.13 4.37 5.02
CA GLU A 182 -0.23 4.21 5.57
C GLU A 182 -1.32 3.99 4.50
N ASP A 183 -0.98 4.19 3.23
CA ASP A 183 -1.87 3.90 2.09
C ASP A 183 -1.66 2.49 1.53
N ILE A 184 -0.81 1.70 2.20
CA ILE A 184 -0.49 0.31 1.81
C ILE A 184 -0.90 -0.63 2.92
N GLY A 185 -1.79 -1.56 2.64
CA GLY A 185 -2.21 -2.61 3.57
C GLY A 185 -1.58 -3.97 3.24
N GLY A 186 -1.31 -4.78 4.25
CA GLY A 186 -0.90 -6.18 4.11
C GLY A 186 0.52 -6.44 3.64
N LEU A 187 1.38 -5.41 3.55
CA LEU A 187 2.74 -5.53 3.02
C LEU A 187 3.83 -5.14 4.04
N LYS A 188 3.59 -5.35 5.34
CA LYS A 188 4.52 -4.93 6.42
C LYS A 188 5.95 -5.44 6.24
N ASP A 189 6.10 -6.72 5.93
CA ASP A 189 7.42 -7.34 5.72
C ASP A 189 8.11 -6.79 4.47
N ALA A 190 7.36 -6.55 3.39
CA ALA A 190 7.89 -5.95 2.17
C ALA A 190 8.31 -4.50 2.40
N ILE A 191 7.50 -3.73 3.12
CA ILE A 191 7.82 -2.35 3.53
C ILE A 191 9.10 -2.33 4.37
N GLN A 192 9.24 -3.21 5.36
CA GLN A 192 10.43 -3.27 6.18
C GLN A 192 11.68 -3.59 5.35
N LYS A 193 11.61 -4.60 4.49
CA LYS A 193 12.73 -4.95 3.60
C LYS A 193 13.12 -3.81 2.67
N ILE A 194 12.16 -3.13 2.06
CA ILE A 194 12.46 -2.04 1.12
C ILE A 194 12.99 -0.80 1.87
N ARG A 195 12.54 -0.55 3.09
CA ARG A 195 13.12 0.50 3.96
C ARG A 195 14.61 0.23 4.22
N GLU A 196 14.98 -0.99 4.57
CA GLU A 196 16.37 -1.37 4.81
C GLU A 196 17.24 -1.28 3.56
N MET A 197 16.67 -1.65 2.40
CA MET A 197 17.43 -1.75 1.14
C MET A 197 17.45 -0.47 0.31
N VAL A 198 16.46 0.40 0.44
CA VAL A 198 16.29 1.61 -0.38
C VAL A 198 16.32 2.88 0.48
N GLU A 199 15.47 2.95 1.52
CA GLU A 199 15.34 4.15 2.34
C GLU A 199 16.63 4.42 3.13
N LEU A 200 17.16 3.40 3.79
CA LEU A 200 18.35 3.53 4.64
C LEU A 200 19.59 3.98 3.85
N PRO A 201 19.92 3.39 2.68
CA PRO A 201 21.05 3.87 1.87
C PRO A 201 20.88 5.30 1.33
N LEU A 202 19.69 5.69 0.94
CA LEU A 202 19.42 7.04 0.43
C LEU A 202 19.51 8.10 1.52
N ARG A 203 19.14 7.77 2.76
CA ARG A 203 19.11 8.70 3.90
C ARG A 203 20.41 8.72 4.70
N HIS A 204 21.03 7.57 4.86
CA HIS A 204 22.19 7.34 5.72
C HIS A 204 23.31 6.55 5.00
N PRO A 205 23.85 7.07 3.89
CA PRO A 205 24.93 6.40 3.16
C PRO A 205 26.18 6.20 4.01
N GLU A 206 26.40 7.04 5.02
CA GLU A 206 27.51 6.94 5.96
C GLU A 206 27.55 5.63 6.75
N LEU A 207 26.41 4.99 6.99
CA LEU A 207 26.36 3.70 7.69
C LEU A 207 26.98 2.59 6.84
N PHE A 208 26.68 2.59 5.54
CA PHE A 208 27.21 1.60 4.60
C PHE A 208 28.72 1.78 4.38
N GLN A 209 29.16 3.04 4.27
CA GLN A 209 30.59 3.37 4.18
C GLN A 209 31.37 2.91 5.42
N ARG A 210 30.80 3.10 6.62
CA ARG A 210 31.44 2.67 7.87
C ARG A 210 31.54 1.15 8.01
N LEU A 211 30.56 0.43 7.45
CA LEU A 211 30.54 -1.04 7.43
C LEU A 211 31.40 -1.63 6.30
N GLY A 212 31.87 -0.78 5.36
CA GLY A 212 32.62 -1.23 4.19
C GLY A 212 31.80 -2.07 3.20
N ILE A 213 30.47 -1.88 3.18
CA ILE A 213 29.57 -2.59 2.28
C ILE A 213 28.96 -1.61 1.26
N GLU A 214 28.78 -2.07 0.02
CA GLU A 214 28.09 -1.29 -1.00
C GLU A 214 26.58 -1.42 -0.81
N PRO A 215 25.83 -0.30 -0.86
CA PRO A 215 24.37 -0.35 -0.85
C PRO A 215 23.84 -1.01 -2.14
N PRO A 216 22.68 -1.68 -2.10
CA PRO A 216 22.09 -2.26 -3.29
C PRO A 216 21.73 -1.16 -4.30
N LYS A 217 22.10 -1.36 -5.57
CA LYS A 217 21.81 -0.44 -6.66
C LYS A 217 20.40 -0.63 -7.22
N GLY A 218 19.89 -1.87 -7.15
CA GLY A 218 18.60 -2.22 -7.68
C GLY A 218 17.83 -3.21 -6.83
N VAL A 219 16.50 -3.04 -6.79
CA VAL A 219 15.55 -3.93 -6.13
C VAL A 219 14.49 -4.37 -7.13
N LEU A 220 14.26 -5.67 -7.23
CA LEU A 220 13.21 -6.24 -8.07
C LEU A 220 11.99 -6.60 -7.23
N LEU A 221 10.86 -5.96 -7.50
CA LEU A 221 9.56 -6.31 -6.94
C LEU A 221 8.85 -7.27 -7.89
N TYR A 222 8.45 -8.43 -7.41
CA TYR A 222 7.75 -9.39 -8.26
C TYR A 222 6.53 -9.99 -7.55
N GLY A 223 5.53 -10.41 -8.31
CA GLY A 223 4.32 -11.02 -7.80
C GLY A 223 3.11 -10.76 -8.68
N PRO A 224 1.91 -11.22 -8.30
CA PRO A 224 0.69 -11.05 -9.09
C PRO A 224 0.36 -9.58 -9.38
N PRO A 225 -0.36 -9.29 -10.48
CA PRO A 225 -0.84 -7.94 -10.75
C PRO A 225 -1.81 -7.46 -9.67
N GLY A 226 -1.90 -6.16 -9.46
CA GLY A 226 -2.84 -5.57 -8.50
C GLY A 226 -2.45 -5.70 -7.02
N CYS A 227 -1.29 -6.28 -6.68
CA CYS A 227 -0.82 -6.46 -5.29
C CYS A 227 -0.03 -5.26 -4.73
N GLY A 228 0.05 -4.12 -5.44
CA GLY A 228 0.59 -2.88 -4.89
C GLY A 228 2.08 -2.61 -5.15
N LYS A 229 2.76 -3.30 -6.09
CA LYS A 229 4.18 -3.10 -6.42
C LYS A 229 4.51 -1.64 -6.76
N THR A 230 3.76 -1.03 -7.68
CA THR A 230 3.92 0.39 -8.08
C THR A 230 3.60 1.35 -6.93
N LEU A 231 2.62 1.01 -6.09
CA LEU A 231 2.21 1.78 -4.93
C LEU A 231 3.33 1.82 -3.88
N LEU A 232 3.96 0.68 -3.63
CA LEU A 232 5.10 0.55 -2.71
C LEU A 232 6.29 1.39 -3.16
N ALA A 233 6.65 1.36 -4.44
CA ALA A 233 7.74 2.18 -4.98
C ALA A 233 7.46 3.69 -4.82
N LYS A 234 6.22 4.13 -5.05
CA LYS A 234 5.80 5.52 -4.85
C LYS A 234 5.86 5.94 -3.37
N ALA A 235 5.44 5.06 -2.46
CA ALA A 235 5.49 5.35 -1.03
C ALA A 235 6.94 5.52 -0.54
N VAL A 236 7.84 4.65 -0.96
CA VAL A 236 9.28 4.77 -0.64
C VAL A 236 9.85 6.09 -1.11
N ALA A 237 9.54 6.51 -2.32
CA ALA A 237 10.01 7.78 -2.86
C ALA A 237 9.49 8.99 -2.06
N ASN A 238 8.23 8.95 -1.64
CA ASN A 238 7.65 9.98 -0.79
C ASN A 238 8.32 10.04 0.59
N GLU A 239 8.50 8.90 1.23
CA GLU A 239 9.09 8.82 2.58
C GLU A 239 10.59 9.18 2.60
N THR A 240 11.31 8.92 1.51
CA THR A 240 12.72 9.31 1.36
C THR A 240 12.92 10.74 0.88
N ASN A 241 11.83 11.43 0.49
CA ASN A 241 11.93 12.73 -0.19
C ASN A 241 12.77 12.68 -1.48
N ALA A 242 12.86 11.50 -2.11
CA ALA A 242 13.61 11.30 -3.33
C ALA A 242 12.80 11.70 -4.57
N GLN A 243 13.49 12.17 -5.61
CA GLN A 243 12.87 12.40 -6.90
C GLN A 243 12.44 11.06 -7.50
N PHE A 244 11.26 11.01 -8.10
CA PHE A 244 10.67 9.78 -8.62
C PHE A 244 10.54 9.84 -10.14
N TYR A 245 11.24 8.94 -10.82
CA TYR A 245 11.20 8.79 -12.27
C TYR A 245 10.52 7.48 -12.61
N ALA A 246 9.31 7.53 -13.16
CA ALA A 246 8.58 6.33 -13.57
C ALA A 246 8.83 6.04 -15.05
N ILE A 247 9.15 4.81 -15.34
CA ILE A 247 9.36 4.25 -16.68
C ILE A 247 8.36 3.09 -16.85
N SER A 248 7.51 3.16 -17.86
CA SER A 248 6.66 2.05 -18.27
C SER A 248 7.36 1.26 -19.37
N GLY A 249 7.49 -0.05 -19.18
CA GLY A 249 8.14 -0.93 -20.14
C GLY A 249 7.56 -0.81 -21.55
N PRO A 250 6.25 -0.99 -21.72
CA PRO A 250 5.58 -0.86 -23.03
C PRO A 250 5.74 0.51 -23.68
N GLU A 251 5.76 1.62 -22.90
CA GLU A 251 5.91 2.95 -23.45
C GLU A 251 7.28 3.20 -24.10
N ILE A 252 8.33 2.63 -23.51
CA ILE A 252 9.67 2.71 -24.08
C ILE A 252 9.76 1.92 -25.37
N MET A 253 9.18 0.72 -25.41
CA MET A 253 9.25 -0.17 -26.56
C MET A 253 8.36 0.28 -27.73
N SER A 254 7.37 1.14 -27.51
CA SER A 254 6.43 1.61 -28.54
C SER A 254 6.95 2.74 -29.42
N LYS A 255 8.08 3.36 -29.08
CA LYS A 255 8.66 4.51 -29.80
C LYS A 255 9.69 4.10 -30.85
N PHE A 256 9.87 4.98 -31.86
CA PHE A 256 10.71 4.76 -33.04
C PHE A 256 12.16 4.35 -32.73
N TYR A 257 12.82 3.75 -33.71
CA TYR A 257 14.20 3.25 -33.69
C TYR A 257 15.20 4.27 -33.10
N GLY A 258 15.89 3.91 -32.02
CA GLY A 258 16.92 4.74 -31.36
C GLY A 258 16.43 5.67 -30.25
N GLU A 259 15.16 6.09 -30.24
CA GLU A 259 14.61 6.99 -29.21
C GLU A 259 14.51 6.31 -27.83
N SER A 260 14.28 5.00 -27.80
CA SER A 260 14.13 4.24 -26.56
C SER A 260 15.41 4.21 -25.73
N GLU A 261 16.56 3.99 -26.37
CA GLU A 261 17.88 3.97 -25.73
C GLU A 261 18.28 5.35 -25.22
N GLU A 262 18.02 6.39 -26.03
CA GLU A 262 18.32 7.78 -25.69
C GLU A 262 17.45 8.26 -24.52
N ARG A 263 16.17 7.90 -24.51
CA ARG A 263 15.25 8.21 -23.42
C ARG A 263 15.67 7.59 -22.10
N LEU A 264 16.04 6.30 -22.09
CA LEU A 264 16.59 5.65 -20.92
C LEU A 264 17.84 6.36 -20.39
N ARG A 265 18.78 6.68 -21.28
CA ARG A 265 20.02 7.38 -20.93
C ARG A 265 19.74 8.76 -20.32
N GLN A 266 18.78 9.49 -20.90
CA GLN A 266 18.36 10.79 -20.40
C GLN A 266 17.77 10.70 -18.99
N ILE A 267 16.86 9.72 -18.73
CA ILE A 267 16.24 9.56 -17.41
C ILE A 267 17.28 9.21 -16.34
N PHE A 268 18.22 8.31 -16.63
CA PHE A 268 19.28 7.95 -15.70
C PHE A 268 20.17 9.16 -15.38
N LYS A 269 20.53 9.95 -16.39
CA LYS A 269 21.30 11.19 -16.22
C LYS A 269 20.55 12.22 -15.38
N GLU A 270 19.28 12.47 -15.67
CA GLU A 270 18.45 13.39 -14.87
C GLU A 270 18.30 12.90 -13.41
N ALA A 271 18.23 11.59 -13.19
CA ALA A 271 18.16 11.02 -11.87
C ALA A 271 19.46 11.20 -11.08
N GLU A 272 20.62 11.10 -11.71
CA GLU A 272 21.92 11.38 -11.11
C GLU A 272 22.10 12.87 -10.78
N GLU A 273 21.72 13.75 -11.67
CA GLU A 273 21.79 15.20 -11.47
C GLU A 273 20.86 15.69 -10.34
N ASN A 274 19.72 15.04 -10.15
CA ASN A 274 18.73 15.40 -9.12
C ASN A 274 18.72 14.44 -7.91
N ALA A 275 19.84 13.79 -7.61
CA ALA A 275 19.93 12.88 -6.47
C ALA A 275 19.70 13.59 -5.11
N PRO A 276 19.00 12.94 -4.13
CA PRO A 276 18.61 11.54 -4.13
C PRO A 276 17.40 11.24 -5.01
N SER A 277 17.45 10.14 -5.77
CA SER A 277 16.40 9.79 -6.71
C SER A 277 16.13 8.29 -6.80
N ILE A 278 14.90 7.96 -7.17
CA ILE A 278 14.43 6.59 -7.41
C ILE A 278 13.95 6.51 -8.86
N ILE A 279 14.51 5.58 -9.61
CA ILE A 279 14.06 5.21 -10.94
C ILE A 279 13.17 3.97 -10.78
N PHE A 280 11.90 4.09 -11.13
CA PHE A 280 10.96 2.98 -11.09
C PHE A 280 10.67 2.48 -12.51
N ILE A 281 10.93 1.20 -12.76
CA ILE A 281 10.68 0.55 -14.05
C ILE A 281 9.53 -0.44 -13.87
N ASP A 282 8.36 -0.09 -14.38
CA ASP A 282 7.20 -1.00 -14.36
C ASP A 282 7.23 -1.92 -15.58
N GLU A 283 6.76 -3.16 -15.40
CA GLU A 283 6.77 -4.19 -16.43
C GLU A 283 8.14 -4.37 -17.11
N ILE A 284 9.19 -4.52 -16.29
CA ILE A 284 10.57 -4.65 -16.79
C ILE A 284 10.75 -5.83 -17.75
N ASP A 285 9.92 -6.85 -17.64
CA ASP A 285 9.90 -8.00 -18.55
C ASP A 285 9.54 -7.60 -20.00
N ALA A 286 8.87 -6.47 -20.22
CA ALA A 286 8.65 -5.92 -21.56
C ALA A 286 9.92 -5.28 -22.17
N ILE A 287 10.80 -4.71 -21.32
CA ILE A 287 12.05 -4.07 -21.77
C ILE A 287 13.19 -5.08 -21.85
N ALA A 288 13.24 -6.01 -20.92
CA ALA A 288 14.37 -6.91 -20.72
C ALA A 288 13.96 -8.39 -20.66
N PRO A 289 13.32 -8.92 -21.71
CA PRO A 289 12.98 -10.32 -21.79
C PRO A 289 14.24 -11.19 -21.94
N LYS A 290 14.12 -12.50 -21.69
CA LYS A 290 15.22 -13.46 -21.89
C LYS A 290 15.69 -13.44 -23.34
N ARG A 291 16.99 -13.48 -23.55
CA ARG A 291 17.62 -13.46 -24.89
C ARG A 291 17.16 -14.60 -25.82
N GLU A 292 16.75 -15.71 -25.23
CA GLU A 292 16.25 -16.89 -25.98
C GLU A 292 14.83 -16.66 -26.53
N GLU A 293 14.06 -15.77 -25.94
CA GLU A 293 12.68 -15.46 -26.32
C GLU A 293 12.59 -14.24 -27.28
N VAL A 294 13.73 -13.57 -27.54
CA VAL A 294 13.78 -12.31 -28.28
C VAL A 294 14.34 -12.53 -29.68
N THR A 295 13.53 -12.21 -30.69
CA THR A 295 13.93 -12.24 -32.10
C THR A 295 14.36 -10.85 -32.64
N GLY A 296 14.02 -9.75 -31.92
CA GLY A 296 14.27 -8.37 -32.34
C GLY A 296 15.64 -7.83 -31.92
N GLU A 297 16.34 -7.13 -32.85
CA GLU A 297 17.62 -6.46 -32.54
C GLU A 297 17.45 -5.26 -31.59
N VAL A 298 16.31 -4.57 -31.66
CA VAL A 298 16.01 -3.37 -30.83
C VAL A 298 15.94 -3.75 -29.36
N GLU A 299 15.22 -4.82 -29.03
CA GLU A 299 15.09 -5.33 -27.67
C GLU A 299 16.45 -5.71 -27.08
N LYS A 300 17.30 -6.37 -27.85
CA LYS A 300 18.66 -6.73 -27.41
C LYS A 300 19.52 -5.50 -27.08
N ARG A 301 19.37 -4.40 -27.85
CA ARG A 301 20.11 -3.15 -27.63
C ARG A 301 19.61 -2.45 -26.37
N VAL A 302 18.28 -2.37 -26.17
CA VAL A 302 17.68 -1.76 -24.98
C VAL A 302 18.12 -2.50 -23.71
N VAL A 303 18.13 -3.84 -23.72
CA VAL A 303 18.66 -4.65 -22.61
C VAL A 303 20.14 -4.35 -22.35
N ALA A 304 20.97 -4.33 -23.42
CA ALA A 304 22.39 -4.00 -23.28
C ALA A 304 22.62 -2.59 -22.73
N GLN A 305 21.81 -1.60 -23.17
CA GLN A 305 21.87 -0.25 -22.65
C GLN A 305 21.48 -0.18 -21.18
N LEU A 306 20.40 -0.87 -20.76
CA LEU A 306 19.98 -0.93 -19.36
C LEU A 306 21.06 -1.55 -18.47
N LEU A 307 21.69 -2.64 -18.93
CA LEU A 307 22.81 -3.28 -18.23
C LEU A 307 23.98 -2.29 -18.04
N THR A 308 24.34 -1.55 -19.09
CA THR A 308 25.42 -0.55 -19.03
C THR A 308 25.08 0.59 -18.07
N LEU A 309 23.84 1.08 -18.09
CA LEU A 309 23.38 2.13 -17.19
C LEU A 309 23.37 1.68 -15.74
N MET A 310 22.92 0.44 -15.46
CA MET A 310 22.95 -0.12 -14.09
C MET A 310 24.38 -0.29 -13.58
N ASP A 311 25.30 -0.76 -14.44
CA ASP A 311 26.71 -0.91 -14.07
C ASP A 311 27.39 0.45 -13.84
N GLY A 312 26.97 1.48 -14.59
CA GLY A 312 27.49 2.85 -14.50
C GLY A 312 27.02 3.65 -13.28
N LEU A 313 25.97 3.21 -12.58
CA LEU A 313 25.51 3.88 -11.36
C LEU A 313 26.62 3.86 -10.31
N GLU A 314 27.00 5.05 -9.83
CA GLU A 314 27.98 5.17 -8.76
C GLU A 314 27.53 4.45 -7.48
N SER A 315 28.46 3.77 -6.82
CA SER A 315 28.25 3.01 -5.56
C SER A 315 27.92 3.90 -4.35
N ARG A 316 27.75 5.21 -4.54
CA ARG A 316 27.47 6.17 -3.47
C ARG A 316 26.04 6.19 -2.95
N GLY A 317 25.15 5.31 -3.45
CA GLY A 317 23.82 5.10 -2.89
C GLY A 317 22.83 6.27 -3.09
N ARG A 318 23.07 7.19 -4.04
CA ARG A 318 22.21 8.35 -4.26
C ARG A 318 21.10 8.12 -5.28
N VAL A 319 21.24 7.09 -6.13
CA VAL A 319 20.23 6.67 -7.11
C VAL A 319 19.95 5.19 -6.90
N VAL A 320 18.70 4.82 -6.72
CA VAL A 320 18.27 3.43 -6.59
C VAL A 320 17.26 3.12 -7.69
N VAL A 321 17.43 1.97 -8.33
CA VAL A 321 16.49 1.50 -9.35
C VAL A 321 15.56 0.46 -8.73
N ILE A 322 14.26 0.69 -8.81
CA ILE A 322 13.25 -0.29 -8.42
C ILE A 322 12.56 -0.79 -9.67
N ALA A 323 12.61 -2.07 -9.93
CA ALA A 323 11.88 -2.67 -11.05
C ALA A 323 10.71 -3.49 -10.56
N ALA A 324 9.62 -3.53 -11.31
CA ALA A 324 8.46 -4.36 -11.04
C ALA A 324 8.16 -5.30 -12.21
N THR A 325 7.75 -6.52 -11.89
CA THR A 325 7.31 -7.51 -12.88
C THR A 325 6.26 -8.46 -12.29
N ASN A 326 5.37 -8.93 -13.15
CA ASN A 326 4.48 -10.06 -12.84
C ASN A 326 5.14 -11.41 -13.20
N ARG A 327 6.21 -11.39 -14.01
CA ARG A 327 6.87 -12.58 -14.58
C ARG A 327 8.38 -12.60 -14.31
N PRO A 328 8.82 -12.86 -13.07
CA PRO A 328 10.25 -12.79 -12.73
C PRO A 328 11.13 -13.76 -13.56
N ASN A 329 10.55 -14.85 -14.07
CA ASN A 329 11.26 -15.81 -14.89
C ASN A 329 11.40 -15.40 -16.37
N ALA A 330 10.71 -14.34 -16.81
CA ALA A 330 10.82 -13.81 -18.17
C ALA A 330 11.98 -12.80 -18.33
N ILE A 331 12.54 -12.31 -17.22
CA ILE A 331 13.63 -11.33 -17.23
C ILE A 331 14.97 -11.97 -17.59
N ASP A 332 15.81 -11.25 -18.33
CA ASP A 332 17.20 -11.66 -18.62
C ASP A 332 17.97 -11.93 -17.31
N PRO A 333 18.55 -13.14 -17.13
CA PRO A 333 19.30 -13.48 -15.92
C PRO A 333 20.49 -12.54 -15.63
N ALA A 334 21.02 -11.86 -16.65
CA ALA A 334 22.10 -10.90 -16.47
C ALA A 334 21.70 -9.68 -15.60
N LEU A 335 20.43 -9.30 -15.60
CA LEU A 335 19.92 -8.23 -14.73
C LEU A 335 19.79 -8.65 -13.27
N ARG A 336 19.64 -9.94 -13.00
CA ARG A 336 19.47 -10.50 -11.64
C ARG A 336 20.81 -10.90 -10.99
N ARG A 337 21.91 -10.36 -11.49
CA ARG A 337 23.25 -10.61 -10.93
C ARG A 337 23.60 -9.53 -9.88
N PRO A 338 24.49 -9.85 -8.92
CA PRO A 338 25.03 -8.87 -7.96
C PRO A 338 25.54 -7.60 -8.66
N GLY A 339 25.27 -6.45 -8.05
CA GLY A 339 25.62 -5.14 -8.61
C GLY A 339 24.54 -4.53 -9.53
N ARG A 340 23.43 -5.23 -9.78
CA ARG A 340 22.27 -4.77 -10.57
C ARG A 340 21.00 -4.93 -9.76
N PHE A 341 20.08 -5.86 -10.12
CA PHE A 341 18.94 -6.23 -9.25
C PHE A 341 19.37 -7.39 -8.35
N ASP A 342 20.20 -7.10 -7.39
CA ASP A 342 20.75 -8.06 -6.43
C ASP A 342 19.82 -8.38 -5.27
N ARG A 343 18.72 -7.66 -5.17
CA ARG A 343 17.68 -7.88 -4.16
C ARG A 343 16.32 -8.07 -4.81
N GLU A 344 15.63 -9.12 -4.38
CA GLU A 344 14.31 -9.48 -4.87
C GLU A 344 13.33 -9.51 -3.70
N ILE A 345 12.17 -8.87 -3.88
CA ILE A 345 11.10 -8.84 -2.88
C ILE A 345 9.83 -9.38 -3.53
N GLU A 346 9.30 -10.45 -2.98
CA GLU A 346 8.02 -11.01 -3.40
C GLU A 346 6.87 -10.21 -2.79
N ILE A 347 5.94 -9.79 -3.64
CA ILE A 347 4.71 -9.11 -3.26
C ILE A 347 3.57 -10.08 -3.56
N GLY A 348 3.14 -10.81 -2.53
CA GLY A 348 2.09 -11.82 -2.64
C GLY A 348 0.67 -11.25 -2.64
N VAL A 349 -0.31 -12.15 -2.77
CA VAL A 349 -1.73 -11.84 -2.53
C VAL A 349 -1.93 -11.58 -1.03
N PRO A 350 -2.70 -10.56 -0.64
CA PRO A 350 -2.88 -10.22 0.77
C PRO A 350 -3.60 -11.34 1.54
N ASP A 351 -3.11 -11.63 2.74
CA ASP A 351 -3.77 -12.49 3.72
C ASP A 351 -5.04 -11.82 4.28
N LYS A 352 -5.78 -12.50 5.15
CA LYS A 352 -7.00 -11.97 5.76
C LYS A 352 -6.77 -10.61 6.46
N GLN A 353 -5.68 -10.49 7.22
CA GLN A 353 -5.33 -9.26 7.92
C GLN A 353 -4.97 -8.15 6.93
N GLY A 354 -4.21 -8.48 5.89
CA GLY A 354 -3.87 -7.56 4.81
C GLY A 354 -5.10 -7.07 4.04
N ARG A 355 -6.06 -7.95 3.75
CA ARG A 355 -7.33 -7.56 3.13
C ARG A 355 -8.13 -6.61 4.00
N LEU A 356 -8.19 -6.87 5.31
CA LEU A 356 -8.82 -5.96 6.26
C LEU A 356 -8.17 -4.57 6.25
N GLU A 357 -6.84 -4.51 6.30
CA GLU A 357 -6.10 -3.25 6.24
C GLU A 357 -6.38 -2.49 4.93
N ILE A 358 -6.39 -3.20 3.79
CA ILE A 358 -6.71 -2.62 2.47
C ILE A 358 -8.15 -2.08 2.43
N LEU A 359 -9.12 -2.84 2.94
CA LEU A 359 -10.51 -2.39 3.04
C LEU A 359 -10.62 -1.14 3.92
N GLN A 360 -9.96 -1.09 5.07
CA GLN A 360 -9.92 0.09 5.94
C GLN A 360 -9.33 1.32 5.25
N ILE A 361 -8.30 1.14 4.42
CA ILE A 361 -7.69 2.21 3.64
C ILE A 361 -8.67 2.76 2.60
N HIS A 362 -9.30 1.88 1.80
CA HIS A 362 -10.21 2.31 0.75
C HIS A 362 -11.56 2.83 1.25
N THR A 363 -11.99 2.45 2.45
CA THR A 363 -13.23 2.94 3.08
C THR A 363 -13.01 4.13 4.02
N ARG A 364 -11.79 4.59 4.22
CA ARG A 364 -11.40 5.65 5.18
C ARG A 364 -12.28 6.91 5.09
N ASN A 365 -12.64 7.31 3.87
CA ASN A 365 -13.42 8.52 3.60
C ASN A 365 -14.84 8.21 3.11
N MET A 366 -15.30 6.95 3.23
CA MET A 366 -16.66 6.55 2.86
C MET A 366 -17.61 6.72 4.03
N PRO A 367 -18.81 7.26 3.82
CA PRO A 367 -19.86 7.26 4.82
C PRO A 367 -20.43 5.82 4.93
N LEU A 368 -19.88 5.03 5.84
CA LEU A 368 -20.31 3.66 6.09
C LEU A 368 -21.47 3.64 7.08
N ALA A 369 -22.45 2.75 6.85
CA ALA A 369 -23.49 2.44 7.81
C ALA A 369 -22.93 1.61 8.98
N GLU A 370 -23.63 1.60 10.11
CA GLU A 370 -23.22 0.84 11.30
C GLU A 370 -23.24 -0.69 11.10
N ASP A 371 -23.96 -1.18 10.08
CA ASP A 371 -24.08 -2.60 9.74
C ASP A 371 -22.86 -3.14 8.98
N VAL A 372 -21.93 -2.28 8.54
CA VAL A 372 -20.78 -2.69 7.74
C VAL A 372 -19.68 -3.30 8.60
N ASP A 373 -19.50 -4.61 8.46
CA ASP A 373 -18.43 -5.36 9.11
C ASP A 373 -17.30 -5.67 8.11
N LEU A 374 -16.22 -4.88 8.21
CA LEU A 374 -15.03 -5.03 7.37
C LEU A 374 -14.28 -6.35 7.61
N ASN A 375 -14.37 -6.93 8.83
CA ASN A 375 -13.76 -8.22 9.12
C ASN A 375 -14.46 -9.34 8.33
N LYS A 376 -15.78 -9.31 8.32
CA LYS A 376 -16.58 -10.27 7.55
C LYS A 376 -16.32 -10.12 6.05
N LEU A 377 -16.18 -8.89 5.54
CA LEU A 377 -15.80 -8.65 4.14
C LEU A 377 -14.40 -9.20 3.84
N ALA A 378 -13.43 -9.03 4.75
CA ALA A 378 -12.09 -9.59 4.59
C ALA A 378 -12.09 -11.14 4.56
N GLU A 379 -13.00 -11.80 5.29
CA GLU A 379 -13.21 -13.25 5.21
C GLU A 379 -13.76 -13.68 3.86
N MET A 380 -14.79 -12.97 3.37
CA MET A 380 -15.49 -13.31 2.12
C MET A 380 -14.67 -13.02 0.86
N THR A 381 -13.66 -12.15 0.93
CA THR A 381 -12.82 -11.73 -0.21
C THR A 381 -11.54 -12.55 -0.37
N HIS A 382 -11.60 -13.84 -0.10
CA HIS A 382 -10.45 -14.73 -0.30
C HIS A 382 -9.94 -14.69 -1.75
N GLY A 383 -8.60 -14.59 -1.94
CA GLY A 383 -7.98 -14.51 -3.26
C GLY A 383 -8.11 -13.14 -3.97
N PHE A 384 -8.69 -12.14 -3.33
CA PHE A 384 -8.76 -10.79 -3.87
C PHE A 384 -7.40 -10.10 -3.71
N THR A 385 -6.96 -9.42 -4.77
CA THR A 385 -5.80 -8.53 -4.74
C THR A 385 -6.19 -7.15 -4.19
N GLY A 386 -5.19 -6.30 -3.94
CA GLY A 386 -5.47 -4.92 -3.54
C GLY A 386 -6.32 -4.15 -4.57
N ALA A 387 -6.11 -4.39 -5.85
CA ALA A 387 -6.90 -3.78 -6.92
C ALA A 387 -8.36 -4.26 -6.92
N ASP A 388 -8.60 -5.55 -6.64
CA ASP A 388 -9.96 -6.10 -6.56
C ASP A 388 -10.71 -5.52 -5.37
N LEU A 389 -10.05 -5.38 -4.21
CA LEU A 389 -10.64 -4.77 -3.02
C LEU A 389 -10.95 -3.29 -3.24
N ALA A 390 -10.09 -2.56 -3.94
CA ALA A 390 -10.35 -1.18 -4.34
C ALA A 390 -11.56 -1.09 -5.28
N ALA A 391 -11.67 -2.00 -6.25
CA ALA A 391 -12.82 -2.10 -7.15
C ALA A 391 -14.11 -2.42 -6.39
N LEU A 392 -14.05 -3.32 -5.39
CA LEU A 392 -15.17 -3.67 -4.52
C LEU A 392 -15.69 -2.44 -3.74
N CYS A 393 -14.80 -1.71 -3.11
CA CYS A 393 -15.15 -0.49 -2.39
C CYS A 393 -15.78 0.56 -3.32
N LYS A 394 -15.20 0.73 -4.52
CA LYS A 394 -15.72 1.65 -5.52
C LYS A 394 -17.10 1.25 -6.02
N GLU A 395 -17.31 -0.03 -6.33
CA GLU A 395 -18.63 -0.51 -6.82
C GLU A 395 -19.70 -0.44 -5.72
N ALA A 396 -19.37 -0.76 -4.46
CA ALA A 396 -20.27 -0.58 -3.34
C ALA A 396 -20.71 0.89 -3.19
N ALA A 397 -19.78 1.84 -3.31
CA ALA A 397 -20.08 3.28 -3.30
C ALA A 397 -20.95 3.68 -4.50
N MET A 398 -20.68 3.14 -5.70
CA MET A 398 -21.51 3.40 -6.89
C MET A 398 -22.93 2.86 -6.75
N ARG A 399 -23.12 1.72 -6.06
CA ARG A 399 -24.46 1.18 -5.76
C ARG A 399 -25.21 2.07 -4.78
N ALA A 400 -24.57 2.55 -3.74
CA ALA A 400 -25.15 3.53 -2.82
C ALA A 400 -25.56 4.82 -3.56
N LEU A 401 -24.73 5.30 -4.48
CA LEU A 401 -25.05 6.46 -5.32
C LEU A 401 -26.26 6.19 -6.22
N ARG A 402 -26.30 5.04 -6.93
CA ARG A 402 -27.44 4.67 -7.79
C ARG A 402 -28.76 4.61 -7.02
N ARG A 403 -28.73 4.22 -5.74
CA ARG A 403 -29.93 4.18 -4.89
C ARG A 403 -30.48 5.57 -4.62
N VAL A 404 -29.61 6.57 -4.46
CA VAL A 404 -29.99 7.95 -4.15
C VAL A 404 -30.19 8.80 -5.42
N LEU A 405 -29.64 8.37 -6.55
CA LEU A 405 -29.68 9.10 -7.82
C LEU A 405 -31.08 9.57 -8.27
N PRO A 406 -32.18 8.80 -8.08
CA PRO A 406 -33.53 9.27 -8.43
C PRO A 406 -34.02 10.47 -7.63
N GLU A 407 -33.43 10.72 -6.44
CA GLU A 407 -33.75 11.86 -5.59
C GLU A 407 -32.91 13.10 -5.91
N ILE A 408 -31.89 12.97 -6.79
CA ILE A 408 -30.98 14.04 -7.16
C ILE A 408 -31.51 14.75 -8.40
N ASN A 409 -31.77 16.03 -8.28
CA ASN A 409 -32.00 16.87 -9.46
C ASN A 409 -30.66 17.23 -10.10
N LEU A 410 -30.35 16.56 -11.21
CA LEU A 410 -29.07 16.74 -11.94
C LEU A 410 -28.95 18.11 -12.62
N GLU A 411 -30.04 18.88 -12.75
CA GLU A 411 -30.05 20.22 -13.35
C GLU A 411 -29.86 21.32 -12.31
N ALA A 412 -29.85 20.96 -11.01
CA ALA A 412 -29.64 21.94 -9.93
C ALA A 412 -28.15 22.28 -9.79
N GLU A 413 -27.83 23.57 -9.59
CA GLU A 413 -26.44 24.03 -9.36
C GLU A 413 -25.81 23.46 -8.09
N SER A 414 -26.62 23.00 -7.11
CA SER A 414 -26.14 22.38 -5.86
C SER A 414 -27.06 21.25 -5.43
N ILE A 415 -26.47 20.19 -4.88
CA ILE A 415 -27.20 19.07 -4.30
C ILE A 415 -27.58 19.42 -2.86
N PRO A 416 -28.85 19.28 -2.44
CA PRO A 416 -29.28 19.56 -1.08
C PRO A 416 -28.54 18.70 -0.04
N ALA A 417 -28.18 19.28 1.10
CA ALA A 417 -27.47 18.58 2.17
C ALA A 417 -28.25 17.36 2.70
N GLU A 418 -29.57 17.40 2.66
CA GLU A 418 -30.43 16.28 3.06
C GLU A 418 -30.23 15.04 2.18
N VAL A 419 -30.01 15.22 0.87
CA VAL A 419 -29.73 14.14 -0.08
C VAL A 419 -28.31 13.60 0.11
N LEU A 420 -27.34 14.47 0.38
CA LEU A 420 -25.97 14.06 0.68
C LEU A 420 -25.89 13.24 1.97
N ASN A 421 -26.68 13.56 3.00
CA ASN A 421 -26.75 12.81 4.25
C ASN A 421 -27.38 11.41 4.09
N LYS A 422 -28.17 11.18 3.04
CA LYS A 422 -28.73 9.85 2.71
C LYS A 422 -27.72 8.94 1.98
N LEU A 423 -26.63 9.52 1.48
CA LEU A 423 -25.60 8.78 0.76
C LEU A 423 -24.72 8.00 1.74
N ILE A 424 -25.23 6.86 2.21
CA ILE A 424 -24.56 5.97 3.16
C ILE A 424 -24.38 4.61 2.48
N VAL A 425 -23.18 4.03 2.55
CA VAL A 425 -22.84 2.72 2.01
C VAL A 425 -23.16 1.65 3.06
N THR A 426 -24.02 0.70 2.71
CA THR A 426 -24.48 -0.38 3.60
C THR A 426 -23.74 -1.69 3.33
N MET A 427 -23.83 -2.65 4.25
CA MET A 427 -23.31 -4.00 4.03
C MET A 427 -23.91 -4.69 2.81
N GLN A 428 -25.19 -4.42 2.51
CA GLN A 428 -25.87 -4.98 1.33
C GLN A 428 -25.25 -4.47 0.03
N ASP A 429 -24.83 -3.19 -0.04
CA ASP A 429 -24.16 -2.64 -1.21
C ASP A 429 -22.83 -3.37 -1.50
N PHE A 430 -22.08 -3.76 -0.45
CA PHE A 430 -20.87 -4.57 -0.58
C PHE A 430 -21.16 -6.01 -1.02
N LEU A 431 -22.17 -6.65 -0.43
CA LEU A 431 -22.55 -8.03 -0.79
C LEU A 431 -23.01 -8.14 -2.24
N ASP A 432 -23.73 -7.13 -2.72
CA ASP A 432 -24.17 -7.10 -4.12
C ASP A 432 -23.01 -6.77 -5.06
N ALA A 433 -22.07 -5.90 -4.66
CA ALA A 433 -20.86 -5.62 -5.42
C ALA A 433 -19.94 -6.85 -5.55
N LEU A 434 -19.88 -7.68 -4.50
CA LEU A 434 -19.11 -8.94 -4.52
C LEU A 434 -19.58 -9.93 -5.60
N LYS A 435 -20.85 -9.87 -6.03
CA LYS A 435 -21.38 -10.76 -7.09
C LYS A 435 -20.82 -10.41 -8.47
N ASP A 436 -20.42 -9.15 -8.67
CA ASP A 436 -19.96 -8.63 -9.96
C ASP A 436 -18.43 -8.65 -10.10
N ILE A 437 -17.71 -8.84 -9.00
CA ILE A 437 -16.23 -8.77 -8.98
C ILE A 437 -15.65 -10.16 -8.73
N GLU A 438 -14.93 -10.65 -9.72
CA GLU A 438 -14.18 -11.90 -9.62
C GLU A 438 -12.75 -11.64 -9.18
N PRO A 439 -12.15 -12.49 -8.31
CA PRO A 439 -10.78 -12.31 -7.83
C PRO A 439 -9.76 -12.45 -8.97
N SER A 440 -8.96 -11.40 -9.18
CA SER A 440 -7.97 -11.35 -10.28
C SER A 440 -6.83 -12.34 -10.09
N ALA A 441 -6.42 -12.63 -8.86
CA ALA A 441 -5.38 -13.63 -8.59
C ALA A 441 -5.80 -15.04 -9.03
N LEU A 442 -7.10 -15.31 -9.10
CA LEU A 442 -7.63 -16.61 -9.53
C LEU A 442 -7.76 -16.72 -11.05
N ARG A 443 -7.84 -15.59 -11.79
CA ARG A 443 -7.94 -15.61 -13.27
C ARG A 443 -6.67 -16.10 -13.95
N GLU A 444 -5.49 -15.80 -13.39
CA GLU A 444 -4.21 -16.27 -13.95
C GLU A 444 -3.84 -17.69 -13.50
N VAL A 445 -4.54 -18.19 -12.49
CA VAL A 445 -4.41 -19.55 -11.98
C VAL A 445 -5.78 -20.18 -12.11
N TYR A 446 -5.86 -21.36 -12.73
CA TYR A 446 -7.07 -22.20 -12.66
C TYR A 446 -7.22 -22.73 -11.22
N VAL A 447 -7.59 -21.83 -10.30
CA VAL A 447 -7.88 -22.16 -8.91
C VAL A 447 -9.37 -22.31 -8.78
N GLU A 448 -9.82 -23.50 -8.54
CA GLU A 448 -11.20 -23.73 -8.14
C GLU A 448 -11.35 -23.27 -6.66
N VAL A 449 -12.37 -22.48 -6.36
CA VAL A 449 -12.86 -22.34 -4.99
C VAL A 449 -13.92 -23.40 -4.81
N PRO A 450 -13.60 -24.54 -4.20
CA PRO A 450 -14.57 -25.62 -4.07
C PRO A 450 -15.67 -25.22 -3.11
N ASN A 451 -16.92 -25.39 -3.51
CA ASN A 451 -18.09 -25.15 -2.65
C ASN A 451 -18.65 -26.48 -2.10
N VAL A 452 -17.76 -27.32 -1.56
CA VAL A 452 -18.09 -28.64 -0.99
C VAL A 452 -17.77 -28.62 0.50
N ARG A 453 -18.74 -29.01 1.33
CA ARG A 453 -18.60 -29.09 2.78
C ARG A 453 -18.46 -30.53 3.25
N TRP A 454 -17.99 -30.73 4.48
CA TRP A 454 -17.97 -32.07 5.09
C TRP A 454 -19.36 -32.69 5.20
N SER A 455 -20.41 -31.89 5.33
CA SER A 455 -21.81 -32.34 5.34
C SER A 455 -22.28 -32.96 4.03
N ASP A 456 -21.63 -32.60 2.92
CA ASP A 456 -22.03 -33.07 1.58
C ASP A 456 -21.42 -34.45 1.24
N ILE A 457 -20.60 -34.98 2.16
CA ILE A 457 -19.94 -36.28 2.01
C ILE A 457 -20.53 -37.26 3.00
N GLY A 458 -21.22 -38.28 2.50
CA GLY A 458 -21.76 -39.36 3.34
C GLY A 458 -20.70 -40.40 3.69
N GLY A 459 -20.65 -40.83 4.95
CA GLY A 459 -19.69 -41.83 5.42
C GLY A 459 -18.23 -41.37 5.43
N LEU A 460 -17.29 -42.30 5.41
CA LEU A 460 -15.83 -42.06 5.37
C LEU A 460 -15.31 -41.26 6.58
N GLU A 461 -15.86 -41.47 7.75
CA GLU A 461 -15.56 -40.66 8.94
C GLU A 461 -14.08 -40.73 9.34
N GLU A 462 -13.43 -41.89 9.21
CA GLU A 462 -12.00 -42.05 9.48
C GLU A 462 -11.14 -41.23 8.51
N ALA A 463 -11.50 -41.24 7.22
CA ALA A 463 -10.78 -40.46 6.19
C ALA A 463 -10.98 -38.95 6.37
N LYS A 464 -12.19 -38.52 6.73
CA LYS A 464 -12.49 -37.12 7.06
C LYS A 464 -11.67 -36.66 8.26
N GLN A 465 -11.63 -37.48 9.34
CA GLN A 465 -10.88 -37.14 10.55
C GLN A 465 -9.38 -37.05 10.26
N ALA A 466 -8.81 -38.00 9.52
CA ALA A 466 -7.40 -37.99 9.14
C ALA A 466 -7.04 -36.73 8.29
N LEU A 467 -7.93 -36.31 7.37
CA LEU A 467 -7.71 -35.10 6.58
C LEU A 467 -7.86 -33.82 7.41
N LYS A 468 -8.77 -33.76 8.37
CA LYS A 468 -8.88 -32.64 9.30
C LYS A 468 -7.59 -32.46 10.10
N GLU A 469 -7.07 -33.57 10.67
CA GLU A 469 -5.84 -33.54 11.47
C GLU A 469 -4.60 -33.17 10.63
N ALA A 470 -4.52 -33.68 9.40
CA ALA A 470 -3.34 -33.52 8.57
C ALA A 470 -3.30 -32.22 7.77
N VAL A 471 -4.44 -31.61 7.42
CA VAL A 471 -4.52 -30.42 6.56
C VAL A 471 -5.23 -29.26 7.23
N GLU A 472 -6.43 -29.49 7.75
CA GLU A 472 -7.27 -28.41 8.29
C GLU A 472 -6.67 -27.80 9.56
N TRP A 473 -6.28 -28.63 10.53
CA TRP A 473 -5.74 -28.14 11.81
C TRP A 473 -4.42 -27.39 11.67
N PRO A 474 -3.43 -27.86 10.88
CA PRO A 474 -2.20 -27.10 10.67
C PRO A 474 -2.42 -25.73 10.02
N LEU A 475 -3.41 -25.58 9.15
CA LEU A 475 -3.74 -24.33 8.50
C LEU A 475 -4.53 -23.38 9.40
N LYS A 476 -5.46 -23.91 10.20
CA LYS A 476 -6.27 -23.11 11.13
C LYS A 476 -5.55 -22.73 12.42
N TYR A 477 -4.68 -23.60 12.90
CA TYR A 477 -4.01 -23.47 14.22
C TYR A 477 -2.49 -23.66 14.12
N PRO A 478 -1.77 -22.90 13.30
CA PRO A 478 -0.33 -23.07 13.08
C PRO A 478 0.48 -22.93 14.38
N GLU A 479 0.06 -22.05 15.28
CA GLU A 479 0.74 -21.82 16.57
C GLU A 479 0.81 -23.07 17.48
N ILE A 480 -0.18 -23.94 17.39
CA ILE A 480 -0.22 -25.18 18.19
C ILE A 480 0.86 -26.14 17.68
N PHE A 481 1.00 -26.26 16.36
CA PHE A 481 1.98 -27.13 15.71
C PHE A 481 3.41 -26.63 15.96
N GLU A 482 3.62 -25.32 15.90
CA GLU A 482 4.91 -24.71 16.23
C GLU A 482 5.30 -24.94 17.70
N LYS A 483 4.39 -24.69 18.66
CA LYS A 483 4.64 -24.93 20.07
C LYS A 483 4.90 -26.40 20.40
N ALA A 484 4.21 -27.30 19.70
CA ALA A 484 4.41 -28.76 19.86
C ALA A 484 5.62 -29.28 19.08
N ASN A 485 6.28 -28.44 18.28
CA ASN A 485 7.38 -28.80 17.38
C ASN A 485 7.03 -29.96 16.42
N ILE A 486 5.76 -30.00 15.98
CA ILE A 486 5.25 -31.02 15.06
C ILE A 486 5.23 -30.42 13.64
N LYS A 487 5.89 -31.09 12.70
CA LYS A 487 5.85 -30.71 11.28
C LYS A 487 4.65 -31.39 10.61
N PRO A 488 3.69 -30.63 10.06
CA PRO A 488 2.56 -31.23 9.35
C PRO A 488 3.03 -31.96 8.08
N PRO A 489 2.31 -33.00 7.62
CA PRO A 489 2.65 -33.72 6.41
C PRO A 489 2.49 -32.81 5.19
N LYS A 490 3.44 -32.87 4.26
CA LYS A 490 3.43 -32.08 3.01
C LYS A 490 2.65 -32.75 1.88
N GLY A 491 2.43 -34.04 1.97
CA GLY A 491 1.72 -34.83 0.96
C GLY A 491 0.90 -35.95 1.58
N ILE A 492 -0.28 -36.16 1.03
CA ILE A 492 -1.23 -37.17 1.48
C ILE A 492 -1.70 -37.96 0.25
N LEU A 493 -1.65 -39.28 0.33
CA LEU A 493 -2.12 -40.15 -0.74
C LEU A 493 -3.54 -40.66 -0.43
N LEU A 494 -4.51 -40.26 -1.27
CA LEU A 494 -5.87 -40.83 -1.24
C LEU A 494 -5.96 -41.98 -2.24
N TYR A 495 -6.14 -43.18 -1.79
CA TYR A 495 -6.26 -44.37 -2.65
C TYR A 495 -7.59 -45.11 -2.43
N GLY A 496 -8.03 -45.85 -3.42
CA GLY A 496 -9.26 -46.59 -3.42
C GLY A 496 -9.89 -46.69 -4.83
N PRO A 497 -11.01 -47.43 -4.98
CA PRO A 497 -11.70 -47.60 -6.24
C PRO A 497 -12.15 -46.25 -6.87
N PRO A 498 -12.38 -46.18 -8.18
CA PRO A 498 -12.97 -45.00 -8.80
C PRO A 498 -14.40 -44.78 -8.27
N GLY A 499 -14.84 -43.52 -8.20
CA GLY A 499 -16.19 -43.16 -7.75
C GLY A 499 -16.40 -43.12 -6.23
N THR A 500 -15.40 -43.42 -5.40
CA THR A 500 -15.51 -43.42 -3.91
C THR A 500 -15.36 -42.04 -3.26
N GLY A 501 -15.39 -40.96 -4.01
CA GLY A 501 -15.39 -39.59 -3.45
C GLY A 501 -14.02 -38.99 -3.14
N LYS A 502 -12.88 -39.54 -3.63
CA LYS A 502 -11.53 -39.01 -3.39
C LYS A 502 -11.37 -37.52 -3.74
N THR A 503 -11.82 -37.13 -4.93
CA THR A 503 -11.80 -35.74 -5.37
C THR A 503 -12.72 -34.86 -4.54
N LEU A 504 -13.87 -35.39 -4.12
CA LEU A 504 -14.83 -34.68 -3.29
C LEU A 504 -14.25 -34.41 -1.89
N LEU A 505 -13.57 -35.40 -1.30
CA LEU A 505 -12.84 -35.24 -0.03
C LEU A 505 -11.74 -34.15 -0.12
N ALA A 506 -10.97 -34.15 -1.21
CA ALA A 506 -9.93 -33.14 -1.42
C ALA A 506 -10.52 -31.73 -1.58
N LYS A 507 -11.66 -31.59 -2.29
CA LYS A 507 -12.39 -30.33 -2.40
C LYS A 507 -12.97 -29.86 -1.07
N ALA A 508 -13.53 -30.78 -0.29
CA ALA A 508 -14.10 -30.47 1.02
C ALA A 508 -13.01 -29.99 2.00
N VAL A 509 -11.85 -30.65 2.07
CA VAL A 509 -10.78 -30.21 2.95
C VAL A 509 -10.22 -28.85 2.57
N ALA A 510 -10.13 -28.55 1.27
CA ALA A 510 -9.69 -27.23 0.81
C ALA A 510 -10.71 -26.14 1.19
N ASN A 511 -11.99 -26.37 0.98
CA ASN A 511 -13.05 -25.43 1.36
C ASN A 511 -13.10 -25.17 2.87
N GLU A 512 -13.09 -26.23 3.68
CA GLU A 512 -13.20 -26.12 5.13
C GLU A 512 -11.92 -25.54 5.77
N SER A 513 -10.75 -25.70 5.14
CA SER A 513 -9.49 -25.08 5.58
C SER A 513 -9.28 -23.68 5.01
N GLU A 514 -10.26 -23.13 4.27
CA GLU A 514 -10.15 -21.84 3.59
C GLU A 514 -8.93 -21.75 2.65
N ALA A 515 -8.51 -22.88 2.07
CA ALA A 515 -7.39 -22.99 1.17
C ALA A 515 -7.83 -23.00 -0.28
N ASN A 516 -7.02 -22.39 -1.14
CA ASN A 516 -7.19 -22.49 -2.58
C ASN A 516 -7.00 -23.93 -3.06
N PHE A 517 -7.68 -24.31 -4.16
CA PHE A 517 -7.64 -25.65 -4.70
C PHE A 517 -7.18 -25.65 -6.15
N ILE A 518 -6.07 -26.34 -6.43
CA ILE A 518 -5.56 -26.53 -7.78
C ILE A 518 -5.73 -28.00 -8.15
N SER A 519 -6.64 -28.27 -9.09
CA SER A 519 -6.81 -29.61 -9.66
C SER A 519 -5.88 -29.82 -10.84
N VAL A 520 -5.06 -30.86 -10.78
CA VAL A 520 -4.12 -31.23 -11.83
C VAL A 520 -4.48 -32.62 -12.35
N LYS A 521 -4.75 -32.70 -13.63
CA LYS A 521 -5.02 -34.01 -14.28
C LYS A 521 -3.73 -34.55 -14.89
N GLY A 522 -3.47 -35.83 -14.65
CA GLY A 522 -2.28 -36.53 -15.17
C GLY A 522 -2.00 -36.26 -16.66
N PRO A 523 -3.00 -36.40 -17.56
CA PRO A 523 -2.82 -36.12 -18.99
C PRO A 523 -2.39 -34.70 -19.33
N GLU A 524 -2.71 -33.70 -18.48
CA GLU A 524 -2.35 -32.30 -18.69
C GLU A 524 -0.85 -32.05 -18.43
N ILE A 525 -0.20 -32.91 -17.65
CA ILE A 525 1.22 -32.81 -17.34
C ILE A 525 2.07 -33.51 -18.42
N PHE A 526 1.58 -34.62 -18.99
CA PHE A 526 2.31 -35.39 -19.96
C PHE A 526 2.15 -34.79 -21.37
N SER A 527 3.10 -33.95 -21.78
CA SER A 527 3.22 -33.48 -23.17
C SER A 527 4.15 -34.41 -23.96
N LYS A 528 3.95 -34.45 -25.28
CA LYS A 528 4.81 -35.23 -26.19
C LYS A 528 6.24 -34.68 -26.34
N TRP A 529 6.51 -33.49 -25.79
CA TRP A 529 7.78 -32.78 -25.94
C TRP A 529 8.60 -32.86 -24.65
N VAL A 530 9.88 -33.25 -24.80
CA VAL A 530 10.84 -33.34 -23.70
C VAL A 530 11.04 -31.94 -23.06
N GLY A 531 10.86 -31.84 -21.75
CA GLY A 531 11.03 -30.59 -20.99
C GLY A 531 9.75 -29.78 -20.70
N GLU A 532 8.65 -29.95 -21.44
CA GLU A 532 7.40 -29.25 -21.17
C GLU A 532 6.70 -29.77 -19.90
N SER A 533 6.77 -31.05 -19.63
CA SER A 533 6.21 -31.67 -18.43
C SER A 533 6.86 -31.13 -17.14
N GLU A 534 8.18 -30.96 -17.14
CA GLU A 534 8.89 -30.37 -16.00
C GLU A 534 8.54 -28.88 -15.81
N ARG A 535 8.38 -28.15 -16.93
CA ARG A 535 7.98 -26.75 -16.91
C ARG A 535 6.57 -26.59 -16.35
N ALA A 536 5.64 -27.46 -16.77
CA ALA A 536 4.25 -27.48 -16.29
C ALA A 536 4.18 -27.74 -14.77
N ILE A 537 4.91 -28.75 -14.26
CA ILE A 537 4.96 -29.04 -12.83
C ILE A 537 5.55 -27.87 -12.05
N ARG A 538 6.67 -27.30 -12.49
CA ARG A 538 7.27 -26.12 -11.84
C ARG A 538 6.29 -24.95 -11.79
N GLU A 539 5.51 -24.75 -12.84
CA GLU A 539 4.52 -23.68 -12.92
C GLU A 539 3.35 -23.91 -11.98
N ILE A 540 2.85 -25.14 -11.86
CA ILE A 540 1.81 -25.51 -10.88
C ILE A 540 2.26 -25.20 -9.46
N PHE A 541 3.44 -25.64 -9.05
CA PHE A 541 3.96 -25.37 -7.71
C PHE A 541 4.28 -23.89 -7.47
N ARG A 542 4.69 -23.15 -8.51
CA ARG A 542 4.85 -21.70 -8.42
C ARG A 542 3.50 -21.02 -8.16
N LYS A 543 2.49 -21.38 -8.95
CA LYS A 543 1.12 -20.87 -8.81
C LYS A 543 0.54 -21.20 -7.43
N ALA A 544 0.75 -22.42 -6.94
CA ALA A 544 0.29 -22.83 -5.62
C ALA A 544 0.93 -22.02 -4.49
N ARG A 545 2.22 -21.70 -4.61
CA ARG A 545 2.89 -20.80 -3.65
C ARG A 545 2.34 -19.37 -3.68
N GLN A 546 2.03 -18.85 -4.85
CA GLN A 546 1.43 -17.52 -5.01
C GLN A 546 -0.01 -17.46 -4.47
N ALA A 547 -0.73 -18.58 -4.53
CA ALA A 547 -2.09 -18.72 -4.04
C ALA A 547 -2.15 -19.37 -2.63
N ALA A 548 -1.07 -19.36 -1.87
CA ALA A 548 -1.07 -19.95 -0.52
C ALA A 548 -2.04 -19.23 0.44
N PRO A 549 -2.71 -19.95 1.37
CA PRO A 549 -2.70 -21.41 1.50
C PRO A 549 -3.40 -22.13 0.35
N CYS A 550 -2.79 -23.22 -0.14
CA CYS A 550 -3.27 -23.92 -1.34
C CYS A 550 -3.12 -25.43 -1.23
N VAL A 551 -4.16 -26.15 -1.67
CA VAL A 551 -4.16 -27.61 -1.80
C VAL A 551 -4.00 -27.95 -3.29
N ILE A 552 -2.92 -28.68 -3.64
CA ILE A 552 -2.73 -29.23 -4.99
C ILE A 552 -3.27 -30.66 -5.01
N PHE A 553 -4.22 -30.94 -5.89
CA PHE A 553 -4.82 -32.26 -6.05
C PHE A 553 -4.43 -32.87 -7.41
#